data_49b5465d5fe967790608d7579e20e49d
#
_entry.id   49b5465d5fe967790608d7579e20e49d
#
_cell.length_a   1.000
_cell.length_b   1.000
_cell.length_c   1.000
_cell.angle_alpha   90.00
_cell.angle_beta   90.00
_cell.angle_gamma   90.00
#
_symmetry.space_group_name_H-M   'P 1'
#
loop_
_entity.id
_entity.type
_entity.pdbx_description
1 polymer ?
#
loop_
_entity_poly.entity_id
_entity_poly.type
_entity_poly.pdbx_seq_one_letter_code
_entity_poly.pdbx_strand_id
1 'polypeptide(L)'
;VLTSFYLYLNFGINLNKNYAPEIIADASFRDQIILDDNQEEIIFKGALSKKVKVDKNDTLIKILESNEVENKYIRALIKTKGSEKLANIKTGDFVEISFSENKIPKEIFVTRNGLKGVLAEFKDKTFFIKTHERIPEVIERFASVTIDESLYQSALKEGISDSVIMDLVFIFGWDIDFVFDIRSGDSFEILYE
;
A
#
# COMPACT_ATOMS: atom_id res chain seq x y z
N VAL A 1 -6.77 12.97 6.28
CA VAL A 1 -5.33 13.09 6.00
C VAL A 1 -5.24 14.06 4.83
N LEU A 2 -4.74 15.27 5.08
CA LEU A 2 -4.47 16.26 4.04
C LEU A 2 -3.17 15.81 3.35
N THR A 3 -3.29 15.29 2.15
CA THR A 3 -2.15 15.12 1.24
C THR A 3 -1.74 16.50 0.76
N SER A 4 -0.50 16.89 1.05
CA SER A 4 0.07 18.13 0.50
C SER A 4 0.48 17.88 -0.94
N PHE A 5 -0.11 18.60 -1.87
CA PHE A 5 0.28 18.58 -3.28
C PHE A 5 0.99 19.88 -3.64
N TYR A 6 2.14 19.75 -4.29
CA TYR A 6 2.79 20.85 -4.98
C TYR A 6 2.80 20.54 -6.48
N LEU A 7 2.07 21.33 -7.25
CA LEU A 7 2.05 21.21 -8.70
C LEU A 7 2.81 22.38 -9.31
N TYR A 8 3.78 22.08 -10.13
CA TYR A 8 4.48 23.07 -10.96
C TYR A 8 4.11 22.80 -12.43
N LEU A 9 3.36 23.74 -13.02
CA LEU A 9 2.99 23.67 -14.44
C LEU A 9 3.91 24.58 -15.23
N ASN A 10 4.60 24.02 -16.22
CA ASN A 10 5.45 24.78 -17.12
C ASN A 10 4.78 24.90 -18.49
N PHE A 11 4.06 26.01 -18.67
CA PHE A 11 3.49 26.39 -19.96
C PHE A 11 4.54 27.16 -20.75
N GLY A 12 5.35 26.48 -21.56
CA GLY A 12 6.10 27.06 -22.67
C GLY A 12 7.00 28.29 -22.39
N ILE A 13 7.36 28.58 -21.14
CA ILE A 13 8.30 29.64 -20.80
C ILE A 13 9.60 29.02 -20.33
N ASN A 14 10.60 29.14 -21.20
CA ASN A 14 11.97 28.70 -20.96
C ASN A 14 12.62 29.51 -19.83
N LEU A 15 12.47 29.11 -18.60
CA LEU A 15 13.16 29.68 -17.46
C LEU A 15 14.30 28.76 -17.02
N ASN A 16 15.49 29.15 -17.50
CA ASN A 16 16.84 28.93 -16.99
C ASN A 16 17.06 27.73 -16.03
N LYS A 17 17.68 26.68 -16.60
CA LYS A 17 18.29 25.54 -15.90
C LYS A 17 19.29 26.01 -14.84
N ASN A 18 18.91 26.09 -13.57
CA ASN A 18 19.91 26.14 -12.50
C ASN A 18 19.35 25.93 -11.08
N TYR A 19 18.36 25.06 -10.90
CA TYR A 19 18.05 24.48 -9.59
C TYR A 19 17.52 23.07 -9.79
N ALA A 20 18.42 22.12 -9.98
CA ALA A 20 18.12 20.73 -9.75
C ALA A 20 18.63 20.40 -8.33
N PRO A 21 17.79 20.02 -7.36
CA PRO A 21 18.29 19.34 -6.19
C PRO A 21 18.91 18.02 -6.67
N GLU A 22 20.14 17.73 -6.23
CA GLU A 22 20.77 16.43 -6.42
C GLU A 22 19.91 15.38 -5.69
N ILE A 23 19.03 14.75 -6.42
CA ILE A 23 18.32 13.56 -5.95
C ILE A 23 19.30 12.41 -6.12
N ILE A 24 19.86 11.96 -5.01
CA ILE A 24 20.59 10.69 -4.96
C ILE A 24 19.53 9.60 -5.20
N ALA A 25 19.42 9.19 -6.45
CA ALA A 25 18.64 8.03 -6.85
C ALA A 25 19.40 6.78 -6.36
N ASP A 26 19.05 6.30 -5.18
CA ASP A 26 19.48 4.96 -4.76
C ASP A 26 18.71 3.92 -5.58
N ALA A 27 19.41 3.40 -6.61
CA ALA A 27 18.88 2.44 -7.58
C ALA A 27 18.76 1.01 -7.02
N SER A 28 18.70 0.82 -5.71
CA SER A 28 18.70 -0.50 -5.07
C SER A 28 17.31 -1.08 -4.76
N PHE A 29 16.21 -0.44 -5.17
CA PHE A 29 14.84 -0.90 -4.86
C PHE A 29 14.08 -1.43 -6.08
N ARG A 30 14.76 -2.21 -6.95
CA ARG A 30 14.10 -3.01 -8.00
C ARG A 30 14.17 -4.48 -7.64
N ASP A 31 13.35 -4.94 -6.73
CA ASP A 31 13.06 -6.37 -6.59
C ASP A 31 11.56 -6.61 -6.80
N GLN A 32 11.29 -7.05 -8.01
CA GLN A 32 10.20 -7.87 -8.53
C GLN A 32 8.90 -7.92 -7.70
N ILE A 33 7.96 -7.08 -8.11
CA ILE A 33 6.53 -7.29 -7.85
C ILE A 33 6.05 -8.26 -8.93
N ILE A 34 5.76 -9.50 -8.57
CA ILE A 34 4.97 -10.43 -9.38
C ILE A 34 3.53 -10.24 -8.94
N LEU A 35 2.74 -9.57 -9.75
CA LEU A 35 1.31 -9.44 -9.55
C LEU A 35 0.62 -10.71 -10.04
N ASP A 36 0.05 -11.48 -9.12
CA ASP A 36 -1.01 -12.43 -9.43
C ASP A 36 -2.34 -11.83 -8.98
N ASP A 37 -3.33 -11.87 -9.85
CA ASP A 37 -4.55 -11.05 -9.83
C ASP A 37 -5.50 -11.24 -8.62
N ASN A 38 -5.14 -12.09 -7.63
CA ASN A 38 -5.98 -12.36 -6.45
C ASN A 38 -5.26 -12.56 -5.11
N GLN A 39 -3.93 -12.46 -5.06
CA GLN A 39 -3.17 -12.54 -3.80
C GLN A 39 -1.90 -11.68 -3.88
N GLU A 40 -1.85 -10.58 -3.17
CA GLU A 40 -0.61 -9.81 -3.00
C GLU A 40 0.33 -10.53 -2.03
N GLU A 41 1.34 -11.20 -2.58
CA GLU A 41 2.44 -11.77 -1.80
C GLU A 41 3.55 -10.73 -1.66
N ILE A 42 3.60 -10.04 -0.52
CA ILE A 42 4.65 -9.05 -0.24
C ILE A 42 5.81 -9.77 0.45
N ILE A 43 6.90 -9.96 -0.29
CA ILE A 43 8.14 -10.54 0.26
C ILE A 43 8.99 -9.42 0.85
N PHE A 44 8.91 -9.22 2.16
CA PHE A 44 9.93 -8.47 2.89
C PHE A 44 11.15 -9.37 3.15
N LYS A 45 12.37 -8.86 2.98
CA LYS A 45 13.63 -9.57 3.23
C LYS A 45 13.57 -10.39 4.53
N GLY A 46 13.40 -11.73 4.43
CA GLY A 46 13.46 -12.66 5.55
C GLY A 46 12.15 -13.02 6.25
N ALA A 47 11.00 -12.52 5.84
CA ALA A 47 9.70 -12.94 6.38
C ALA A 47 8.69 -13.13 5.25
N LEU A 48 8.19 -14.36 5.08
CA LEU A 48 7.06 -14.62 4.19
C LEU A 48 5.80 -14.02 4.81
N SER A 49 5.15 -13.08 4.17
CA SER A 49 3.87 -12.55 4.63
C SER A 49 2.79 -12.76 3.58
N LYS A 50 1.58 -13.09 4.04
CA LYS A 50 0.39 -13.26 3.20
C LYS A 50 -0.67 -12.29 3.68
N LYS A 51 -1.32 -11.58 2.74
CA LYS A 51 -2.43 -10.68 3.01
C LYS A 51 -3.67 -11.18 2.30
N VAL A 52 -4.72 -11.44 3.05
CA VAL A 52 -5.97 -12.02 2.56
C VAL A 52 -7.12 -11.08 2.86
N LYS A 53 -7.92 -10.74 1.85
CA LYS A 53 -9.16 -10.00 2.04
C LYS A 53 -10.25 -10.96 2.50
N VAL A 54 -10.99 -10.56 3.51
CA VAL A 54 -12.09 -11.35 4.07
C VAL A 54 -13.32 -11.26 3.16
N ASP A 55 -13.76 -12.39 2.64
CA ASP A 55 -14.96 -12.51 1.83
C ASP A 55 -16.19 -12.89 2.66
N LYS A 56 -17.36 -12.89 1.98
CA LYS A 56 -18.62 -13.30 2.60
C LYS A 56 -18.54 -14.77 3.03
N ASN A 57 -18.92 -15.05 4.28
CA ASN A 57 -18.88 -16.37 4.94
C ASN A 57 -17.49 -16.90 5.28
N ASP A 58 -16.45 -16.08 5.22
CA ASP A 58 -15.16 -16.47 5.74
C ASP A 58 -15.13 -16.43 7.27
N THR A 59 -14.31 -17.29 7.80
CA THR A 59 -13.95 -17.32 9.23
C THR A 59 -12.44 -17.22 9.36
N LEU A 60 -11.95 -16.67 10.45
CA LEU A 60 -10.52 -16.58 10.68
C LEU A 60 -9.85 -17.96 10.59
N ILE A 61 -10.46 -18.99 11.15
CA ILE A 61 -9.93 -20.36 11.11
C ILE A 61 -9.74 -20.81 9.67
N LYS A 62 -10.79 -20.68 8.83
CA LYS A 62 -10.75 -21.09 7.42
C LYS A 62 -9.67 -20.33 6.64
N ILE A 63 -9.51 -19.03 6.88
CA ILE A 63 -8.46 -18.22 6.26
C ILE A 63 -7.07 -18.73 6.69
N LEU A 64 -6.87 -19.01 7.97
CA LEU A 64 -5.58 -19.50 8.48
C LEU A 64 -5.24 -20.90 7.93
N GLU A 65 -6.22 -21.81 7.86
CA GLU A 65 -6.04 -23.15 7.29
C GLU A 65 -5.69 -23.10 5.80
N SER A 66 -6.40 -22.28 5.02
CA SER A 66 -6.15 -22.09 3.59
C SER A 66 -4.78 -21.45 3.30
N ASN A 67 -4.21 -20.74 4.26
CA ASN A 67 -2.90 -20.10 4.15
C ASN A 67 -1.78 -20.84 4.88
N GLU A 68 -1.90 -22.16 4.97
CA GLU A 68 -0.83 -23.07 5.47
C GLU A 68 -0.45 -22.88 6.94
N VAL A 69 -1.30 -22.26 7.76
CA VAL A 69 -1.08 -22.22 9.21
C VAL A 69 -1.42 -23.58 9.81
N GLU A 70 -0.43 -24.24 10.40
CA GLU A 70 -0.64 -25.57 11.00
C GLU A 70 -1.69 -25.52 12.13
N ASN A 71 -2.52 -26.57 12.21
CA ASN A 71 -3.59 -26.70 13.19
C ASN A 71 -3.15 -26.53 14.65
N LYS A 72 -1.88 -26.87 14.97
CA LYS A 72 -1.35 -26.66 16.33
C LYS A 72 -1.32 -25.17 16.73
N TYR A 73 -0.97 -24.28 15.77
CA TYR A 73 -0.94 -22.83 16.01
C TYR A 73 -2.34 -22.24 16.05
N ILE A 74 -3.24 -22.71 15.17
CA ILE A 74 -4.65 -22.29 15.19
C ILE A 74 -5.30 -22.63 16.55
N ARG A 75 -5.07 -23.84 17.05
CA ARG A 75 -5.57 -24.27 18.37
C ARG A 75 -4.96 -23.44 19.51
N ALA A 76 -3.67 -23.12 19.43
CA ALA A 76 -3.01 -22.27 20.41
C ALA A 76 -3.62 -20.85 20.40
N LEU A 77 -3.85 -20.29 19.21
CA LEU A 77 -4.46 -18.98 19.04
C LEU A 77 -5.86 -18.90 19.65
N ILE A 78 -6.73 -19.89 19.32
CA ILE A 78 -8.12 -19.92 19.80
C ILE A 78 -8.21 -20.03 21.33
N LYS A 79 -7.27 -20.74 21.96
CA LYS A 79 -7.21 -20.89 23.42
C LYS A 79 -6.67 -19.65 24.13
N THR A 80 -6.09 -18.72 23.40
CA THR A 80 -5.51 -17.51 23.98
C THR A 80 -6.61 -16.51 24.34
N LYS A 81 -6.50 -15.89 25.52
CA LYS A 81 -7.41 -14.83 25.97
C LYS A 81 -7.36 -13.65 24.99
N GLY A 82 -8.52 -13.20 24.54
CA GLY A 82 -8.64 -12.13 23.56
C GLY A 82 -8.79 -12.61 22.12
N SER A 83 -8.73 -13.92 21.86
CA SER A 83 -8.91 -14.51 20.53
C SER A 83 -10.27 -14.19 19.90
N GLU A 84 -11.29 -13.95 20.72
CA GLU A 84 -12.62 -13.50 20.29
C GLU A 84 -12.57 -12.16 19.54
N LYS A 85 -11.64 -11.27 19.90
CA LYS A 85 -11.47 -9.97 19.22
C LYS A 85 -10.86 -10.17 17.83
N LEU A 86 -9.93 -11.11 17.73
CA LEU A 86 -9.28 -11.43 16.45
C LEU A 86 -10.22 -12.19 15.53
N ALA A 87 -11.08 -13.05 16.08
CA ALA A 87 -12.04 -13.84 15.33
C ALA A 87 -13.25 -13.04 14.82
N ASN A 88 -13.47 -11.82 15.31
CA ASN A 88 -14.56 -10.94 14.89
C ASN A 88 -14.23 -10.21 13.57
N ILE A 89 -13.97 -10.98 12.52
CA ILE A 89 -13.72 -10.48 11.17
C ILE A 89 -15.01 -10.17 10.44
N LYS A 90 -14.96 -9.20 9.54
CA LYS A 90 -16.09 -8.81 8.68
C LYS A 90 -15.65 -8.78 7.23
N THR A 91 -16.59 -8.99 6.32
CA THR A 91 -16.33 -8.84 4.88
C THR A 91 -15.70 -7.48 4.58
N GLY A 92 -14.59 -7.51 3.85
CA GLY A 92 -13.77 -6.34 3.51
C GLY A 92 -12.65 -6.03 4.50
N ASP A 93 -12.54 -6.75 5.63
CA ASP A 93 -11.35 -6.69 6.47
C ASP A 93 -10.19 -7.44 5.80
N PHE A 94 -8.97 -7.24 6.29
CA PHE A 94 -7.78 -7.95 5.85
C PHE A 94 -7.20 -8.75 7.00
N VAL A 95 -6.73 -9.96 6.68
CA VAL A 95 -5.96 -10.81 7.57
C VAL A 95 -4.55 -10.90 7.00
N GLU A 96 -3.59 -10.35 7.72
CA GLU A 96 -2.17 -10.39 7.37
C GLU A 96 -1.48 -11.43 8.26
N ILE A 97 -0.76 -12.38 7.64
CA ILE A 97 -0.09 -13.47 8.34
C ILE A 97 1.39 -13.39 7.98
N SER A 98 2.26 -13.16 8.95
CA SER A 98 3.69 -13.24 8.76
C SER A 98 4.28 -14.51 9.35
N PHE A 99 5.23 -15.10 8.64
CA PHE A 99 5.86 -16.36 9.01
C PHE A 99 7.37 -16.16 9.26
N SER A 100 7.93 -17.03 10.06
CA SER A 100 9.39 -17.20 10.11
C SER A 100 9.87 -18.05 8.94
N GLU A 101 11.18 -18.12 8.73
CA GLU A 101 11.82 -19.00 7.74
C GLU A 101 11.39 -20.47 7.87
N ASN A 102 11.02 -20.89 9.07
CA ASN A 102 10.53 -22.27 9.34
C ASN A 102 9.00 -22.41 9.22
N LYS A 103 8.32 -21.51 8.51
CA LYS A 103 6.86 -21.47 8.35
C LYS A 103 6.06 -21.42 9.67
N ILE A 104 6.68 -20.94 10.75
CA ILE A 104 5.98 -20.69 12.01
C ILE A 104 5.30 -19.33 11.92
N PRO A 105 3.98 -19.20 12.19
CA PRO A 105 3.33 -17.91 12.18
C PRO A 105 3.91 -17.04 13.32
N LYS A 106 4.50 -15.90 12.95
CA LYS A 106 5.02 -14.90 13.90
C LYS A 106 3.95 -13.96 14.35
N GLU A 107 3.17 -13.45 13.38
CA GLU A 107 2.15 -12.45 13.63
C GLU A 107 0.92 -12.73 12.77
N ILE A 108 -0.25 -12.50 13.35
CA ILE A 108 -1.53 -12.50 12.65
C ILE A 108 -2.19 -11.17 12.98
N PHE A 109 -2.38 -10.31 11.97
CA PHE A 109 -2.97 -8.98 12.12
C PHE A 109 -4.29 -8.90 11.37
N VAL A 110 -5.35 -8.60 12.08
CA VAL A 110 -6.67 -8.38 11.50
C VAL A 110 -6.96 -6.90 11.52
N THR A 111 -7.21 -6.34 10.35
CA THR A 111 -7.40 -4.90 10.18
C THR A 111 -8.39 -4.60 9.06
N ARG A 112 -9.03 -3.44 9.11
CA ARG A 112 -9.89 -2.93 8.03
C ARG A 112 -9.14 -2.01 7.07
N ASN A 113 -8.26 -1.20 7.58
CA ASN A 113 -7.58 -0.13 6.83
C ASN A 113 -6.06 -0.28 6.77
N GLY A 114 -5.52 -1.41 7.22
CA GLY A 114 -4.06 -1.63 7.28
C GLY A 114 -3.36 -0.97 8.47
N LEU A 115 -3.99 0.00 9.12
CA LEU A 115 -3.36 0.81 10.17
C LEU A 115 -3.74 0.37 11.58
N LYS A 116 -5.02 0.21 11.85
CA LYS A 116 -5.52 -0.16 13.18
C LYS A 116 -6.24 -1.50 13.16
N GLY A 117 -5.93 -2.34 14.12
CA GLY A 117 -6.51 -3.67 14.18
C GLY A 117 -6.16 -4.44 15.44
N VAL A 118 -6.35 -5.76 15.36
CA VAL A 118 -6.00 -6.71 16.43
C VAL A 118 -4.83 -7.55 15.95
N LEU A 119 -3.76 -7.53 16.73
CA LEU A 119 -2.51 -8.25 16.46
C LEU A 119 -2.37 -9.42 17.44
N ALA A 120 -2.10 -10.60 16.92
CA ALA A 120 -1.65 -11.75 17.66
C ALA A 120 -0.17 -12.03 17.33
N GLU A 121 0.71 -11.90 18.31
CA GLU A 121 2.14 -12.22 18.20
C GLU A 121 2.42 -13.58 18.83
N PHE A 122 3.12 -14.46 18.09
CA PHE A 122 3.54 -15.77 18.61
C PHE A 122 4.93 -15.67 19.23
N LYS A 123 5.00 -15.80 20.55
CA LYS A 123 6.24 -15.79 21.34
C LYS A 123 6.16 -16.86 22.43
N ASP A 124 7.27 -17.49 22.78
CA ASP A 124 7.37 -18.46 23.87
C ASP A 124 6.30 -19.57 23.80
N LYS A 125 6.01 -20.09 22.60
CA LYS A 125 5.03 -21.13 22.30
C LYS A 125 3.57 -20.76 22.57
N THR A 126 3.27 -19.46 22.76
CA THR A 126 1.92 -18.95 22.96
C THR A 126 1.67 -17.71 22.13
N PHE A 127 0.40 -17.32 21.97
CA PHE A 127 0.04 -16.08 21.33
C PHE A 127 -0.21 -14.99 22.38
N PHE A 128 0.17 -13.76 22.05
CA PHE A 128 -0.18 -12.55 22.81
C PHE A 128 -1.04 -11.67 21.90
N ILE A 129 -2.26 -11.37 22.36
CA ILE A 129 -3.25 -10.63 21.56
C ILE A 129 -3.42 -9.23 22.13
N LYS A 130 -3.25 -8.23 21.28
CA LYS A 130 -3.37 -6.80 21.62
C LYS A 130 -4.03 -6.01 20.51
N THR A 131 -4.63 -4.88 20.84
CA THR A 131 -4.94 -3.85 19.83
C THR A 131 -3.63 -3.23 19.39
N HIS A 132 -3.45 -3.07 18.09
CA HIS A 132 -2.25 -2.52 17.50
C HIS A 132 -2.62 -1.43 16.49
N GLU A 133 -1.86 -0.36 16.51
CA GLU A 133 -1.98 0.75 15.57
C GLU A 133 -0.61 0.97 14.94
N ARG A 134 -0.56 0.85 13.61
CA ARG A 134 0.64 1.14 12.82
C ARG A 134 0.68 2.63 12.54
N ILE A 135 1.82 3.24 12.75
CA ILE A 135 2.07 4.61 12.29
C ILE A 135 2.41 4.49 10.81
N PRO A 136 1.62 5.10 9.90
CA PRO A 136 1.95 5.09 8.48
C PRO A 136 3.29 5.80 8.27
N GLU A 137 4.15 5.21 7.48
CA GLU A 137 5.32 5.89 6.96
C GLU A 137 4.88 6.77 5.79
N VAL A 138 5.16 8.05 5.87
CA VAL A 138 4.89 9.00 4.79
C VAL A 138 6.08 8.95 3.85
N ILE A 139 5.83 8.59 2.60
CA ILE A 139 6.85 8.53 1.55
C ILE A 139 6.54 9.62 0.54
N GLU A 140 7.39 10.65 0.51
CA GLU A 140 7.32 11.66 -0.54
C GLU A 140 7.81 11.10 -1.88
N ARG A 141 7.07 11.35 -2.93
CA ARG A 141 7.40 10.96 -4.30
C ARG A 141 7.34 12.18 -5.21
N PHE A 142 8.36 12.30 -6.04
CA PHE A 142 8.43 13.30 -7.10
C PHE A 142 8.32 12.64 -8.47
N ALA A 143 7.54 13.25 -9.37
CA ALA A 143 7.49 12.85 -10.76
C ALA A 143 7.48 14.09 -11.66
N SER A 144 8.20 14.00 -12.78
CA SER A 144 8.18 14.99 -13.88
C SER A 144 7.67 14.29 -15.13
N VAL A 145 6.58 14.78 -15.67
CA VAL A 145 5.84 14.13 -16.75
C VAL A 145 5.72 15.06 -17.94
N THR A 146 6.11 14.57 -19.13
CA THR A 146 5.79 15.23 -20.40
C THR A 146 4.55 14.59 -21.00
N ILE A 147 3.60 15.40 -21.40
CA ILE A 147 2.31 14.95 -21.92
C ILE A 147 2.44 14.58 -23.42
N ASP A 148 2.17 13.34 -23.76
CA ASP A 148 2.14 12.86 -25.14
C ASP A 148 0.70 12.88 -25.70
N GLU A 149 -0.17 12.00 -25.18
CA GLU A 149 -1.55 11.84 -25.64
C GLU A 149 -2.54 12.54 -24.72
N SER A 150 -2.44 12.29 -23.44
CA SER A 150 -3.26 12.90 -22.39
C SER A 150 -2.50 12.95 -21.07
N LEU A 151 -2.86 13.88 -20.18
CA LEU A 151 -2.28 13.97 -18.85
C LEU A 151 -2.40 12.62 -18.11
N TYR A 152 -3.58 12.00 -18.14
CA TYR A 152 -3.85 10.74 -17.46
C TYR A 152 -2.93 9.61 -17.94
N GLN A 153 -2.85 9.39 -19.27
CA GLN A 153 -2.03 8.32 -19.85
C GLN A 153 -0.54 8.53 -19.60
N SER A 154 -0.08 9.76 -19.75
CA SER A 154 1.33 10.10 -19.53
C SER A 154 1.73 9.95 -18.08
N ALA A 155 0.85 10.36 -17.15
CA ALA A 155 1.05 10.17 -15.70
C ALA A 155 1.11 8.69 -15.29
N LEU A 156 0.22 7.85 -15.83
CA LEU A 156 0.26 6.40 -15.61
C LEU A 156 1.55 5.76 -16.12
N LYS A 157 2.05 6.16 -17.30
CA LYS A 157 3.32 5.66 -17.87
C LYS A 157 4.51 5.98 -16.95
N GLU A 158 4.48 7.12 -16.25
CA GLU A 158 5.50 7.51 -15.27
C GLU A 158 5.28 6.90 -13.87
N GLY A 159 4.32 5.99 -13.73
CA GLY A 159 4.07 5.24 -12.49
C GLY A 159 3.30 6.01 -11.42
N ILE A 160 2.67 7.13 -11.77
CA ILE A 160 1.75 7.83 -10.87
C ILE A 160 0.46 7.01 -10.78
N SER A 161 -0.01 6.74 -9.56
CA SER A 161 -1.22 5.93 -9.36
C SER A 161 -2.48 6.66 -9.82
N ASP A 162 -3.49 5.90 -10.24
CA ASP A 162 -4.80 6.41 -10.65
C ASP A 162 -5.42 7.36 -9.60
N SER A 163 -5.34 7.01 -8.32
CA SER A 163 -5.86 7.84 -7.23
C SER A 163 -5.21 9.22 -7.17
N VAL A 164 -3.89 9.29 -7.33
CA VAL A 164 -3.14 10.56 -7.30
C VAL A 164 -3.50 11.41 -8.52
N ILE A 165 -3.67 10.79 -9.70
CA ILE A 165 -4.07 11.50 -10.91
C ILE A 165 -5.50 12.08 -10.75
N MET A 166 -6.41 11.32 -10.18
CA MET A 166 -7.78 11.78 -9.94
C MET A 166 -7.84 12.89 -8.89
N ASP A 167 -7.03 12.81 -7.84
CA ASP A 167 -6.90 13.86 -6.84
C ASP A 167 -6.34 15.15 -7.45
N LEU A 168 -5.33 15.05 -8.32
CA LEU A 168 -4.78 16.17 -9.07
C LEU A 168 -5.87 16.85 -9.92
N VAL A 169 -6.63 16.08 -10.68
CA VAL A 169 -7.74 16.60 -11.51
C VAL A 169 -8.83 17.23 -10.64
N PHE A 170 -9.15 16.65 -9.51
CA PHE A 170 -10.13 17.17 -8.58
C PHE A 170 -9.71 18.52 -7.96
N ILE A 171 -8.43 18.63 -7.56
CA ILE A 171 -7.89 19.84 -6.92
C ILE A 171 -7.79 20.99 -7.92
N PHE A 172 -7.29 20.73 -9.11
CA PHE A 172 -6.97 21.76 -10.09
C PHE A 172 -8.04 21.96 -11.18
N GLY A 173 -9.09 21.14 -11.21
CA GLY A 173 -10.14 21.20 -12.23
C GLY A 173 -11.00 22.47 -12.22
N TRP A 174 -10.85 23.33 -11.20
CA TRP A 174 -11.46 24.66 -11.18
C TRP A 174 -10.61 25.73 -11.87
N ASP A 175 -9.30 25.51 -11.94
CA ASP A 175 -8.34 26.46 -12.49
C ASP A 175 -7.83 26.03 -13.87
N ILE A 176 -7.87 24.72 -14.18
CA ILE A 176 -7.35 24.12 -15.40
C ILE A 176 -8.43 23.29 -16.07
N ASP A 177 -8.74 23.61 -17.32
CA ASP A 177 -9.53 22.73 -18.18
C ASP A 177 -8.62 21.66 -18.80
N PHE A 178 -8.57 20.49 -18.16
CA PHE A 178 -7.72 19.37 -18.59
C PHE A 178 -8.04 18.82 -19.99
N VAL A 179 -9.15 19.23 -20.59
CA VAL A 179 -9.54 18.83 -21.95
C VAL A 179 -9.08 19.85 -22.99
N PHE A 180 -9.15 21.15 -22.67
CA PHE A 180 -8.90 22.21 -23.64
C PHE A 180 -7.58 22.95 -23.44
N ASP A 181 -7.08 23.03 -22.20
CA ASP A 181 -5.87 23.80 -21.89
C ASP A 181 -4.58 22.98 -22.06
N ILE A 182 -4.66 21.64 -21.91
CA ILE A 182 -3.51 20.75 -21.95
C ILE A 182 -3.27 20.20 -23.36
N ARG A 183 -2.01 20.23 -23.80
CA ARG A 183 -1.59 19.81 -25.14
C ARG A 183 -0.40 18.87 -25.09
N SER A 184 -0.24 18.08 -26.16
CA SER A 184 0.99 17.29 -26.37
C SER A 184 2.21 18.22 -26.39
N GLY A 185 3.23 17.83 -25.61
CA GLY A 185 4.45 18.60 -25.38
C GLY A 185 4.44 19.45 -24.10
N ASP A 186 3.30 19.67 -23.47
CA ASP A 186 3.25 20.28 -22.15
C ASP A 186 3.86 19.34 -21.10
N SER A 187 4.29 19.90 -19.98
CA SER A 187 4.86 19.12 -18.89
C SER A 187 4.35 19.60 -17.53
N PHE A 188 4.32 18.68 -16.58
CA PHE A 188 4.03 19.00 -15.20
C PHE A 188 4.97 18.26 -14.25
N GLU A 189 5.16 18.83 -13.10
CA GLU A 189 5.90 18.23 -12.00
C GLU A 189 4.98 18.11 -10.79
N ILE A 190 5.04 16.96 -10.13
CA ILE A 190 4.20 16.67 -8.97
C ILE A 190 5.03 16.11 -7.84
N LEU A 191 4.85 16.66 -6.64
CA LEU A 191 5.30 16.09 -5.38
C LEU A 191 4.08 15.62 -4.61
N TYR A 192 4.07 14.36 -4.22
CA TYR A 192 2.93 13.76 -3.51
C TYR A 192 3.42 12.74 -2.46
N GLU A 193 2.54 12.49 -1.47
CA GLU A 193 2.78 11.54 -0.37
C GLU A 193 1.87 10.31 -0.46
#